data_8dc3d2220c598340ab80bef447728080
#
_entry.id   8dc3d2220c598340ab80bef447728080
#
_cell.length_a   1.000
_cell.length_b   1.000
_cell.length_c   1.000
_cell.angle_alpha   90.00
_cell.angle_beta   90.00
_cell.angle_gamma   90.00
#
_symmetry.space_group_name_H-M   'P 1'
#
loop_
_entity.id
_entity.type
_entity.pdbx_description
1 polymer ?
#
loop_
_entity_poly.entity_id
_entity_poly.type
_entity_poly.pdbx_seq_one_letter_code
_entity_poly.pdbx_strand_id
1 'polypeptide(L)'
;MKVLEFAFSGPDNAYLPHQYQPRCVCYTGTHDNDTAAGWYAAAGEQERAFAERYLGTSGAENIRQALLRAGQGSVAELFVAQMQDYLGLGSESRINVPGVAEGNWRWRLLPGRTGPELAEEIRSLTSLYGRCPWRPEPVEGTEDGE
;
A
#
# COMPACT_ATOMS: atom_id res chain seq x y z
N MET A 1 11.91 -7.60 -8.07
CA MET A 1 11.27 -6.43 -7.45
C MET A 1 10.10 -5.99 -8.31
N LYS A 2 8.95 -5.73 -7.71
CA LYS A 2 7.72 -5.23 -8.34
C LYS A 2 7.26 -3.96 -7.62
N VAL A 3 6.86 -2.94 -8.36
CA VAL A 3 6.41 -1.65 -7.82
C VAL A 3 5.01 -1.38 -8.37
N LEU A 4 4.02 -1.28 -7.49
CA LEU A 4 2.62 -1.13 -7.89
C LEU A 4 2.34 0.18 -8.64
N GLU A 5 2.99 1.27 -8.27
CA GLU A 5 2.85 2.55 -8.99
C GLU A 5 3.30 2.48 -10.46
N PHE A 6 4.05 1.48 -10.86
CA PHE A 6 4.43 1.26 -12.27
C PHE A 6 3.50 0.30 -13.02
N ALA A 7 2.48 -0.22 -12.35
CA ALA A 7 1.69 -1.35 -12.87
C ALA A 7 0.64 -0.95 -13.92
N PHE A 8 0.18 0.30 -13.95
CA PHE A 8 -1.12 0.63 -14.55
C PHE A 8 -1.03 1.22 -15.96
N SER A 9 0.05 0.95 -16.69
CA SER A 9 0.20 1.37 -18.10
C SER A 9 -0.60 0.50 -19.09
N GLY A 10 -1.14 -0.64 -18.66
CA GLY A 10 -1.93 -1.55 -19.51
C GLY A 10 -1.94 -2.99 -19.01
N PRO A 11 -2.75 -3.88 -19.63
CA PRO A 11 -3.01 -5.24 -19.14
C PRO A 11 -1.81 -6.19 -19.20
N ASP A 12 -0.84 -5.92 -20.06
CA ASP A 12 0.35 -6.77 -20.24
C ASP A 12 1.52 -6.34 -19.33
N ASN A 13 1.29 -5.37 -18.42
CA ASN A 13 2.34 -4.84 -17.57
C ASN A 13 2.75 -5.89 -16.52
N ALA A 14 4.04 -6.24 -16.53
CA ALA A 14 4.63 -7.24 -15.63
C ALA A 14 4.63 -6.85 -14.14
N TYR A 15 4.28 -5.60 -13.81
CA TYR A 15 4.11 -5.10 -12.44
C TYR A 15 2.69 -5.29 -11.90
N LEU A 16 1.73 -5.77 -12.72
CA LEU A 16 0.39 -6.11 -12.24
C LEU A 16 0.44 -7.34 -11.31
N PRO A 17 -0.25 -7.33 -10.17
CA PRO A 17 -0.20 -8.41 -9.18
C PRO A 17 -0.47 -9.81 -9.73
N HIS A 18 -1.40 -9.96 -10.68
CA HIS A 18 -1.70 -11.26 -11.30
C HIS A 18 -0.58 -11.80 -12.21
N GLN A 19 0.42 -10.97 -12.57
CA GLN A 19 1.60 -11.34 -13.36
C GLN A 19 2.80 -11.73 -12.47
N TYR A 20 2.66 -11.72 -11.14
CA TYR A 20 3.79 -11.95 -10.26
C TYR A 20 4.22 -13.42 -10.22
N GLN A 21 5.53 -13.61 -10.01
CA GLN A 21 6.10 -14.89 -9.62
C GLN A 21 6.23 -14.90 -8.08
N PRO A 22 6.04 -16.05 -7.40
CA PRO A 22 6.06 -16.10 -5.93
C PRO A 22 7.33 -15.54 -5.30
N ARG A 23 8.50 -15.79 -5.89
CA ARG A 23 9.80 -15.32 -5.35
C ARG A 23 10.09 -13.88 -5.77
N CYS A 24 9.24 -12.95 -5.40
CA CYS A 24 9.47 -11.54 -5.63
C CYS A 24 9.15 -10.70 -4.39
N VAL A 25 9.65 -9.47 -4.40
CA VAL A 25 9.30 -8.42 -3.44
C VAL A 25 8.39 -7.43 -4.16
N CYS A 26 7.23 -7.14 -3.57
CA CYS A 26 6.27 -6.15 -4.03
C CYS A 26 6.37 -4.89 -3.14
N TYR A 27 6.32 -3.73 -3.76
CA TYR A 27 6.29 -2.42 -3.11
C TYR A 27 5.04 -1.66 -3.56
N THR A 28 4.47 -0.79 -2.72
CA THR A 28 3.56 0.26 -3.21
C THR A 28 4.33 1.22 -4.11
N GLY A 29 5.32 1.86 -3.57
CA GLY A 29 6.36 2.67 -4.20
C GLY A 29 7.66 2.53 -3.43
N THR A 30 8.78 2.92 -4.03
CA THR A 30 10.10 3.00 -3.38
C THR A 30 10.34 4.40 -2.84
N HIS A 31 11.50 4.65 -2.22
CA HIS A 31 11.90 5.99 -1.79
C HIS A 31 11.99 7.00 -2.95
N ASP A 32 12.15 6.54 -4.19
CA ASP A 32 12.22 7.38 -5.39
C ASP A 32 10.84 7.69 -5.99
N ASN A 33 9.82 6.96 -5.58
CA ASN A 33 8.45 7.17 -6.00
C ASN A 33 7.77 8.25 -5.15
N ASP A 34 6.61 8.69 -5.58
CA ASP A 34 5.71 9.49 -4.75
C ASP A 34 5.02 8.60 -3.70
N THR A 35 4.14 9.15 -2.90
CA THR A 35 3.18 8.38 -2.13
C THR A 35 2.08 7.85 -3.06
N ALA A 36 1.38 6.80 -2.66
CA ALA A 36 0.26 6.25 -3.45
C ALA A 36 -0.81 7.31 -3.78
N ALA A 37 -1.11 8.20 -2.81
CA ALA A 37 -2.05 9.31 -3.03
C ALA A 37 -1.49 10.36 -4.00
N GLY A 38 -0.20 10.70 -3.86
CA GLY A 38 0.50 11.63 -4.76
C GLY A 38 0.62 11.08 -6.18
N TRP A 39 1.00 9.81 -6.31
CA TRP A 39 1.02 9.12 -7.60
C TRP A 39 -0.34 9.19 -8.29
N TYR A 40 -1.41 8.82 -7.60
CA TYR A 40 -2.75 8.85 -8.19
C TYR A 40 -3.20 10.25 -8.63
N ALA A 41 -2.85 11.28 -7.84
CA ALA A 41 -3.15 12.68 -8.19
C ALA A 41 -2.40 13.14 -9.45
N ALA A 42 -1.17 12.67 -9.65
CA ALA A 42 -0.30 13.03 -10.77
C ALA A 42 -0.45 12.12 -12.00
N ALA A 43 -1.04 10.94 -11.85
CA ALA A 43 -1.21 9.94 -12.91
C ALA A 43 -2.00 10.50 -14.09
N GLY A 44 -1.59 10.14 -15.30
CA GLY A 44 -2.31 10.46 -16.53
C GLY A 44 -3.71 9.85 -16.56
N GLU A 45 -4.61 10.42 -17.32
CA GLU A 45 -6.02 9.99 -17.39
C GLU A 45 -6.17 8.49 -17.74
N GLN A 46 -5.41 8.01 -18.71
CA GLN A 46 -5.45 6.61 -19.15
C GLN A 46 -4.95 5.66 -18.05
N GLU A 47 -3.83 6.01 -17.41
CA GLU A 47 -3.26 5.23 -16.32
C GLU A 47 -4.21 5.17 -15.12
N ARG A 48 -4.78 6.31 -14.75
CA ARG A 48 -5.78 6.42 -13.69
C ARG A 48 -7.01 5.57 -13.98
N ALA A 49 -7.60 5.70 -15.17
CA ALA A 49 -8.76 4.93 -15.58
C ALA A 49 -8.49 3.42 -15.57
N PHE A 50 -7.29 3.00 -16.00
CA PHE A 50 -6.91 1.60 -15.94
C PHE A 50 -6.74 1.12 -14.50
N ALA A 51 -6.09 1.90 -13.63
CA ALA A 51 -5.92 1.58 -12.22
C ALA A 51 -7.27 1.44 -11.50
N GLU A 52 -8.19 2.37 -11.71
CA GLU A 52 -9.54 2.33 -11.14
C GLU A 52 -10.31 1.07 -11.56
N ARG A 53 -10.25 0.72 -12.83
CA ARG A 53 -10.89 -0.50 -13.34
C ARG A 53 -10.24 -1.77 -12.79
N TYR A 54 -8.91 -1.81 -12.74
CA TYR A 54 -8.15 -2.97 -12.26
C TYR A 54 -8.37 -3.20 -10.77
N LEU A 55 -8.35 -2.13 -9.98
CA LEU A 55 -8.52 -2.17 -8.53
C LEU A 55 -9.99 -2.17 -8.08
N GLY A 56 -10.92 -1.91 -8.99
CA GLY A 56 -12.36 -1.93 -8.71
C GLY A 56 -12.85 -0.76 -7.85
N THR A 57 -12.14 0.36 -7.84
CA THR A 57 -12.48 1.54 -7.03
C THR A 57 -11.93 2.82 -7.64
N SER A 58 -12.34 3.98 -7.12
CA SER A 58 -11.89 5.30 -7.55
C SER A 58 -11.73 6.25 -6.37
N GLY A 59 -10.99 7.36 -6.60
CA GLY A 59 -10.67 8.34 -5.58
C GLY A 59 -9.38 8.02 -4.81
N ALA A 60 -8.61 9.05 -4.48
CA ALA A 60 -7.24 8.90 -3.94
C ALA A 60 -7.16 8.03 -2.68
N GLU A 61 -8.09 8.21 -1.75
CA GLU A 61 -8.12 7.40 -0.51
C GLU A 61 -8.42 5.94 -0.79
N ASN A 62 -9.41 5.65 -1.62
CA ASN A 62 -9.79 4.28 -1.95
C ASN A 62 -8.71 3.57 -2.78
N ILE A 63 -8.08 4.27 -3.72
CA ILE A 63 -6.98 3.73 -4.54
C ILE A 63 -5.79 3.41 -3.65
N ARG A 64 -5.42 4.27 -2.71
CA ARG A 64 -4.38 4.01 -1.72
C ARG A 64 -4.63 2.71 -0.95
N GLN A 65 -5.82 2.56 -0.40
CA GLN A 65 -6.21 1.35 0.31
C GLN A 65 -6.23 0.12 -0.61
N ALA A 66 -6.70 0.26 -1.84
CA ALA A 66 -6.71 -0.82 -2.81
C ALA A 66 -5.30 -1.26 -3.22
N LEU A 67 -4.33 -0.34 -3.33
CA LEU A 67 -2.92 -0.66 -3.55
C LEU A 67 -2.32 -1.45 -2.39
N LEU A 68 -2.58 -1.04 -1.15
CA LEU A 68 -2.16 -1.77 0.05
C LEU A 68 -2.75 -3.20 0.05
N ARG A 69 -4.03 -3.34 -0.27
CA ARG A 69 -4.70 -4.64 -0.39
C ARG A 69 -4.13 -5.49 -1.52
N ALA A 70 -3.88 -4.89 -2.69
CA ALA A 70 -3.31 -5.59 -3.84
C ALA A 70 -1.90 -6.12 -3.54
N GLY A 71 -1.08 -5.35 -2.84
CA GLY A 71 0.24 -5.78 -2.37
C GLY A 71 0.17 -6.91 -1.35
N GLN A 72 -0.69 -6.77 -0.32
CA GLN A 72 -0.90 -7.80 0.70
C GLN A 72 -1.49 -9.08 0.13
N GLY A 73 -2.43 -8.99 -0.80
CA GLY A 73 -3.09 -10.14 -1.44
C GLY A 73 -2.30 -10.77 -2.59
N SER A 74 -1.16 -10.20 -2.97
CA SER A 74 -0.34 -10.75 -4.05
C SER A 74 0.39 -12.03 -3.65
N VAL A 75 0.90 -12.77 -4.64
CA VAL A 75 1.77 -13.95 -4.40
C VAL A 75 3.22 -13.57 -4.07
N ALA A 76 3.56 -12.29 -3.97
CA ALA A 76 4.89 -11.85 -3.60
C ALA A 76 5.28 -12.38 -2.20
N GLU A 77 6.50 -12.87 -2.07
CA GLU A 77 7.02 -13.40 -0.80
C GLU A 77 7.11 -12.30 0.27
N LEU A 78 7.48 -11.10 -0.13
CA LEU A 78 7.54 -9.93 0.74
C LEU A 78 6.76 -8.76 0.13
N PHE A 79 5.97 -8.09 0.94
CA PHE A 79 5.34 -6.82 0.61
C PHE A 79 5.89 -5.71 1.49
N VAL A 80 6.28 -4.60 0.87
CA VAL A 80 6.82 -3.41 1.53
C VAL A 80 5.99 -2.21 1.09
N ALA A 81 5.40 -1.51 2.04
CA ALA A 81 4.68 -0.26 1.79
C ALA A 81 5.34 0.90 2.53
N GLN A 82 5.29 2.07 1.95
CA GLN A 82 5.72 3.29 2.63
C GLN A 82 4.79 3.59 3.81
N MET A 83 5.33 4.07 4.92
CA MET A 83 4.51 4.50 6.06
C MET A 83 3.54 5.63 5.66
N GLN A 84 3.95 6.47 4.73
CA GLN A 84 3.12 7.52 4.14
C GLN A 84 1.83 6.98 3.53
N ASP A 85 1.89 5.80 2.91
CA ASP A 85 0.73 5.16 2.30
C ASP A 85 -0.25 4.66 3.37
N TYR A 86 0.24 4.08 4.47
CA TYR A 86 -0.61 3.73 5.60
C TYR A 86 -1.25 4.95 6.26
N LEU A 87 -0.54 6.08 6.31
CA LEU A 87 -1.02 7.33 6.89
C LEU A 87 -1.89 8.20 5.96
N GLY A 88 -2.03 7.82 4.68
CA GLY A 88 -2.80 8.58 3.69
C GLY A 88 -2.19 9.93 3.33
N LEU A 89 -0.86 10.05 3.37
CA LEU A 89 -0.16 11.30 3.09
C LEU A 89 0.07 11.48 1.59
N GLY A 90 0.03 12.73 1.13
CA GLY A 90 0.26 13.11 -0.26
C GLY A 90 1.74 13.38 -0.58
N SER A 91 1.97 13.99 -1.75
CA SER A 91 3.30 14.27 -2.32
C SER A 91 4.20 15.15 -1.42
N GLU A 92 3.61 15.92 -0.51
CA GLU A 92 4.36 16.70 0.49
C GLU A 92 5.20 15.83 1.42
N SER A 93 4.89 14.54 1.49
CA SER A 93 5.59 13.55 2.31
C SER A 93 6.53 12.65 1.52
N ARG A 94 6.73 12.92 0.23
CA ARG A 94 7.67 12.19 -0.61
C ARG A 94 9.10 12.31 -0.07
N ILE A 95 9.85 11.21 -0.10
CA ILE A 95 11.19 11.14 0.49
C ILE A 95 12.23 11.69 -0.48
N ASN A 96 12.19 11.24 -1.73
CA ASN A 96 13.18 11.58 -2.74
C ASN A 96 12.54 11.84 -4.10
N VAL A 97 13.02 12.89 -4.77
CA VAL A 97 12.70 13.20 -6.16
C VAL A 97 13.98 13.01 -6.98
N PRO A 98 14.08 11.95 -7.81
CA PRO A 98 15.25 11.72 -8.62
C PRO A 98 15.58 12.91 -9.53
N GLY A 99 16.86 13.24 -9.64
CA GLY A 99 17.34 14.37 -10.46
C GLY A 99 17.21 15.74 -9.79
N VAL A 100 16.67 15.85 -8.59
CA VAL A 100 16.63 17.07 -7.80
C VAL A 100 17.76 17.06 -6.76
N ALA A 101 18.60 18.09 -6.75
CA ALA A 101 19.77 18.14 -5.89
C ALA A 101 19.46 18.48 -4.42
N GLU A 102 18.37 19.22 -4.17
CA GLU A 102 18.03 19.75 -2.85
C GLU A 102 16.63 19.32 -2.40
N GLY A 103 16.38 19.39 -1.08
CA GLY A 103 15.06 19.12 -0.51
C GLY A 103 14.75 17.65 -0.22
N ASN A 104 15.50 16.71 -0.78
CA ASN A 104 15.33 15.27 -0.59
C ASN A 104 15.76 14.80 0.81
N TRP A 105 15.20 13.65 1.26
CA TRP A 105 15.55 12.95 2.52
C TRP A 105 15.26 13.76 3.79
N ARG A 106 14.38 14.77 3.73
CA ARG A 106 14.05 15.67 4.85
C ARG A 106 12.76 15.29 5.57
N TRP A 107 11.87 14.54 4.91
CA TRP A 107 10.63 14.14 5.55
C TRP A 107 10.88 13.36 6.84
N ARG A 108 10.09 13.64 7.85
CA ARG A 108 10.13 12.97 9.15
C ARG A 108 8.71 12.69 9.62
N LEU A 109 8.51 11.47 10.11
CA LEU A 109 7.29 11.10 10.78
C LEU A 109 7.12 11.89 12.06
N LEU A 110 5.99 12.56 12.21
CA LEU A 110 5.68 13.33 13.41
C LEU A 110 5.34 12.41 14.58
N PRO A 111 5.71 12.78 15.82
CA PRO A 111 5.32 12.05 17.02
C PRO A 111 3.79 11.86 17.09
N GLY A 112 3.35 10.71 17.58
CA GLY A 112 1.92 10.39 17.76
C GLY A 112 1.16 9.97 16.51
N ARG A 113 1.80 9.95 15.31
CA ARG A 113 1.12 9.53 14.08
C ARG A 113 1.04 7.99 13.92
N THR A 114 1.77 7.23 14.71
CA THR A 114 1.77 5.77 14.74
C THR A 114 1.17 5.27 16.05
N GLY A 115 -0.12 5.53 16.23
CA GLY A 115 -0.85 5.09 17.42
C GLY A 115 -1.32 3.63 17.35
N PRO A 116 -1.93 3.13 18.44
CA PRO A 116 -2.49 1.77 18.50
C PRO A 116 -3.50 1.48 17.39
N GLU A 117 -4.30 2.46 17.02
CA GLU A 117 -5.34 2.36 15.98
C GLU A 117 -4.73 2.02 14.62
N LEU A 118 -3.67 2.73 14.21
CA LEU A 118 -2.96 2.43 12.96
C LEU A 118 -2.30 1.05 13.03
N ALA A 119 -1.70 0.68 14.16
CA ALA A 119 -1.09 -0.63 14.35
C ALA A 119 -2.13 -1.75 14.22
N GLU A 120 -3.34 -1.54 14.72
CA GLU A 120 -4.45 -2.49 14.61
C GLU A 120 -4.96 -2.59 13.18
N GLU A 121 -5.11 -1.47 12.47
CA GLU A 121 -5.49 -1.44 11.05
C GLU A 121 -4.50 -2.25 10.21
N ILE A 122 -3.20 -2.01 10.38
CA ILE A 122 -2.15 -2.73 9.66
C ILE A 122 -2.16 -4.20 10.01
N ARG A 123 -2.30 -4.56 11.28
CA ARG A 123 -2.37 -5.94 11.75
C ARG A 123 -3.57 -6.67 11.16
N SER A 124 -4.74 -6.06 11.21
CA SER A 124 -5.98 -6.61 10.66
C SER A 124 -5.84 -6.90 9.16
N LEU A 125 -5.33 -5.93 8.41
CA LEU A 125 -5.09 -6.10 6.98
C LEU A 125 -4.06 -7.21 6.69
N THR A 126 -2.96 -7.25 7.44
CA THR A 126 -1.89 -8.23 7.28
C THR A 126 -2.37 -9.65 7.62
N SER A 127 -3.19 -9.77 8.67
CA SER A 127 -3.80 -11.04 9.08
C SER A 127 -4.82 -11.55 8.07
N LEU A 128 -5.62 -10.66 7.49
CA LEU A 128 -6.63 -11.00 6.48
C LEU A 128 -6.00 -11.74 5.29
N TYR A 129 -4.78 -11.36 4.91
CA TYR A 129 -4.05 -11.97 3.80
C TYR A 129 -3.03 -13.06 4.24
N GLY A 130 -3.11 -13.51 5.50
CA GLY A 130 -2.28 -14.60 6.02
C GLY A 130 -0.79 -14.27 6.14
N ARG A 131 -0.42 -12.98 6.20
CA ARG A 131 0.98 -12.53 6.28
C ARG A 131 1.49 -12.33 7.71
N CYS A 132 0.63 -12.52 8.70
CA CYS A 132 1.01 -12.71 10.10
C CYS A 132 0.14 -13.82 10.71
N PRO A 133 0.55 -14.43 11.83
CA PRO A 133 -0.27 -15.44 12.50
C PRO A 133 -1.65 -14.85 12.82
N TRP A 134 -2.69 -15.48 12.26
CA TRP A 134 -4.06 -15.12 12.60
C TRP A 134 -4.33 -15.52 14.06
N ARG A 135 -4.79 -14.56 14.86
CA ARG A 135 -5.28 -14.83 16.20
C ARG A 135 -6.78 -14.57 16.17
N PRO A 136 -7.63 -15.58 16.40
CA PRO A 136 -9.06 -15.35 16.52
C PRO A 136 -9.29 -14.35 17.66
N GLU A 137 -10.21 -13.41 17.45
CA GLU A 137 -10.72 -12.57 18.53
C GLU A 137 -11.20 -13.47 19.66
N PRO A 138 -10.96 -13.12 20.93
CA PRO A 138 -11.60 -13.81 22.05
C PRO A 138 -13.10 -13.76 21.81
N VAL A 139 -13.75 -14.91 21.75
CA VAL A 139 -15.22 -14.97 21.74
C VAL A 139 -15.67 -14.43 23.10
N GLU A 140 -16.17 -13.18 23.13
CA GLU A 140 -16.82 -12.67 24.34
C GLU A 140 -18.04 -13.54 24.61
N GLY A 141 -18.01 -14.26 25.74
CA GLY A 141 -19.19 -14.85 26.34
C GLY A 141 -19.53 -16.29 25.93
N THR A 142 -18.83 -17.26 26.48
CA THR A 142 -19.51 -18.41 27.06
C THR A 142 -19.25 -18.33 28.55
N GLU A 143 -20.13 -17.63 29.28
CA GLU A 143 -20.35 -17.95 30.66
C GLU A 143 -20.89 -19.37 30.66
N ASP A 144 -20.05 -20.35 31.04
CA ASP A 144 -20.49 -21.67 31.37
C ASP A 144 -21.38 -21.50 32.64
N GLY A 145 -22.70 -21.47 32.38
CA GLY A 145 -23.67 -21.59 33.42
C GLY A 145 -23.63 -23.00 33.99
N GLU A 146 -23.28 -23.12 35.27
CA GLU A 146 -23.53 -24.26 36.09
C GLU A 146 -25.03 -24.59 36.17
#